data_0da567f41c44574ddbcbc21e3977913c
#
_entry.id   0da567f41c44574ddbcbc21e3977913c
#
_cell.length_a   1.000
_cell.length_b   1.000
_cell.length_c   1.000
_cell.angle_alpha   90.00
_cell.angle_beta   90.00
_cell.angle_gamma   90.00
#
_symmetry.space_group_name_H-M   'P 1'
#
loop_
_entity.id
_entity.type
_entity.pdbx_description
1 polymer ?
#
loop_
_entity_poly.entity_id
_entity_poly.type
_entity_poly.pdbx_seq_one_letter_code
_entity_poly.pdbx_strand_id
1 'polypeptide(L)'
;IAGEWSVFERALPLLTSFEDKYELVYHYSDPSFDRFKFEVIRPYVTCIYAQNCEFDHPMVKKLPLGFPDGKVPRRTTGQKKDILCYVNLGLYNDRELKFAMSRSIRQRVYDYFREKPWATVDETPIPFEEFSEKLNRAQYVVCPVGFGLDTMRFYESAWVGATPIVTHSGIEGDVHREFNPLVVDSFEDVTEELLRTHERRVAGDDVFEVDFWLK
;
A
#
# COMPACT_ATOMS: atom_id res chain seq x y z
N ILE A 1 -22.80 -0.15 0.31
CA ILE A 1 -22.38 0.77 1.38
C ILE A 1 -20.88 0.85 1.32
N ALA A 2 -20.34 2.06 1.42
CA ALA A 2 -18.92 2.33 1.33
C ALA A 2 -18.47 3.24 2.48
N GLY A 3 -17.25 3.02 3.01
CA GLY A 3 -16.69 3.83 4.07
C GLY A 3 -15.75 3.08 5.02
N GLU A 4 -15.24 3.79 6.00
CA GLU A 4 -14.44 3.25 7.10
C GLU A 4 -15.31 2.65 8.22
N TRP A 5 -14.68 2.00 9.20
CA TRP A 5 -15.38 1.31 10.29
C TRP A 5 -16.32 2.22 11.09
N SER A 6 -15.93 3.45 11.39
CA SER A 6 -16.76 4.40 12.15
C SER A 6 -18.05 4.80 11.42
N VAL A 7 -18.00 4.87 10.09
CA VAL A 7 -19.19 5.07 9.24
C VAL A 7 -20.07 3.84 9.26
N PHE A 8 -19.46 2.67 9.20
CA PHE A 8 -20.15 1.40 9.19
C PHE A 8 -20.87 1.14 10.53
N GLU A 9 -20.22 1.36 11.69
CA GLU A 9 -20.85 1.22 13.00
C GLU A 9 -22.11 2.07 13.14
N ARG A 10 -22.12 3.28 12.60
CA ARG A 10 -23.31 4.15 12.58
C ARG A 10 -24.40 3.65 11.62
N ALA A 11 -24.01 2.98 10.53
CA ALA A 11 -24.96 2.43 9.56
C ALA A 11 -25.52 1.05 9.98
N LEU A 12 -24.89 0.36 10.92
CA LEU A 12 -25.26 -1.00 11.34
C LEU A 12 -26.74 -1.14 11.73
N PRO A 13 -27.36 -0.22 12.52
CA PRO A 13 -28.79 -0.28 12.85
C PRO A 13 -29.70 -0.18 11.61
N LEU A 14 -29.26 0.51 10.57
CA LEU A 14 -30.00 0.61 9.31
C LEU A 14 -29.91 -0.71 8.53
N LEU A 15 -28.72 -1.35 8.51
CA LEU A 15 -28.54 -2.62 7.83
C LEU A 15 -29.42 -3.73 8.40
N THR A 16 -29.65 -3.71 9.71
CA THR A 16 -30.53 -4.70 10.37
C THR A 16 -32.01 -4.51 10.03
N SER A 17 -32.41 -3.36 9.47
CA SER A 17 -33.82 -3.05 9.12
C SER A 17 -34.20 -3.50 7.70
N PHE A 18 -33.24 -3.96 6.89
CA PHE A 18 -33.49 -4.40 5.54
C PHE A 18 -33.56 -5.94 5.44
N GLU A 19 -34.47 -6.44 4.60
CA GLU A 19 -34.59 -7.87 4.35
C GLU A 19 -33.52 -8.41 3.38
N ASP A 20 -33.07 -7.55 2.47
CA ASP A 20 -32.05 -7.89 1.47
C ASP A 20 -30.64 -7.78 2.01
N LYS A 21 -29.74 -8.63 1.50
CA LYS A 21 -28.29 -8.52 1.73
C LYS A 21 -27.62 -7.65 0.68
N TYR A 22 -26.56 -7.00 1.08
CA TYR A 22 -25.82 -6.03 0.26
C TYR A 22 -24.41 -6.51 -0.09
N GLU A 23 -23.81 -5.89 -1.08
CA GLU A 23 -22.37 -5.86 -1.25
C GLU A 23 -21.82 -4.66 -0.49
N LEU A 24 -20.71 -4.87 0.23
CA LEU A 24 -20.03 -3.85 1.02
C LEU A 24 -18.69 -3.53 0.42
N VAL A 25 -18.39 -2.24 0.28
CA VAL A 25 -17.05 -1.75 -0.03
C VAL A 25 -16.48 -1.05 1.22
N TYR A 26 -15.52 -1.71 1.87
CA TYR A 26 -14.78 -1.18 3.00
C TYR A 26 -13.50 -0.51 2.48
N HIS A 27 -13.48 0.81 2.49
CA HIS A 27 -12.39 1.58 1.92
C HIS A 27 -12.09 2.84 2.76
N TYR A 28 -11.00 3.52 2.42
CA TYR A 28 -10.57 4.76 3.06
C TYR A 28 -10.25 4.58 4.54
N SER A 29 -9.70 3.42 4.88
CA SER A 29 -9.44 3.04 6.26
C SER A 29 -8.00 2.55 6.42
N ASP A 30 -7.22 3.30 7.18
CA ASP A 30 -5.89 2.86 7.61
C ASP A 30 -5.96 1.64 8.56
N PRO A 31 -6.93 1.58 9.52
CA PRO A 31 -7.10 0.39 10.33
C PRO A 31 -7.51 -0.82 9.50
N SER A 32 -6.87 -1.95 9.78
CA SER A 32 -7.13 -3.21 9.10
C SER A 32 -8.59 -3.66 9.16
N PHE A 33 -9.03 -4.32 8.09
CA PHE A 33 -10.26 -5.10 8.10
C PHE A 33 -9.97 -6.47 8.70
N ASP A 34 -10.24 -6.63 9.99
CA ASP A 34 -9.97 -7.81 10.78
C ASP A 34 -11.17 -8.77 10.88
N ARG A 35 -10.96 -9.95 11.47
CA ARG A 35 -12.01 -10.96 11.64
C ARG A 35 -13.16 -10.50 12.53
N PHE A 36 -12.92 -9.63 13.50
CA PHE A 36 -13.98 -9.09 14.34
C PHE A 36 -14.96 -8.26 13.50
N LYS A 37 -14.46 -7.33 12.69
CA LYS A 37 -15.27 -6.53 11.77
C LYS A 37 -16.05 -7.42 10.79
N PHE A 38 -15.38 -8.45 10.25
CA PHE A 38 -16.01 -9.41 9.36
C PHE A 38 -17.20 -10.12 10.02
N GLU A 39 -17.04 -10.68 11.22
CA GLU A 39 -18.11 -11.41 11.90
C GLU A 39 -19.32 -10.52 12.24
N VAL A 40 -19.09 -9.25 12.56
CA VAL A 40 -20.16 -8.27 12.80
C VAL A 40 -20.94 -7.98 11.51
N ILE A 41 -20.26 -7.91 10.36
CA ILE A 41 -20.85 -7.51 9.07
C ILE A 41 -21.48 -8.69 8.32
N ARG A 42 -20.87 -9.85 8.37
CA ARG A 42 -21.19 -11.05 7.58
C ARG A 42 -22.69 -11.37 7.47
N PRO A 43 -23.51 -11.24 8.54
CA PRO A 43 -24.94 -11.55 8.43
C PRO A 43 -25.71 -10.70 7.41
N TYR A 44 -25.23 -9.49 7.10
CA TYR A 44 -25.95 -8.47 6.34
C TYR A 44 -25.48 -8.32 4.90
N VAL A 45 -24.43 -9.06 4.50
CA VAL A 45 -23.80 -8.87 3.20
C VAL A 45 -23.69 -10.18 2.42
N THR A 46 -23.60 -10.06 1.09
CA THR A 46 -23.31 -11.18 0.18
C THR A 46 -21.84 -11.24 -0.19
N CYS A 47 -21.19 -10.09 -0.29
CA CYS A 47 -19.78 -9.94 -0.61
C CYS A 47 -19.20 -8.71 0.09
N ILE A 48 -17.91 -8.75 0.41
CA ILE A 48 -17.17 -7.63 0.99
C ILE A 48 -15.93 -7.38 0.13
N TYR A 49 -15.78 -6.15 -0.33
CA TYR A 49 -14.56 -5.66 -0.96
C TYR A 49 -13.82 -4.83 0.09
N ALA A 50 -12.63 -5.26 0.52
CA ALA A 50 -11.96 -4.63 1.67
C ALA A 50 -10.51 -4.24 1.40
N GLN A 51 -10.15 -3.00 1.71
CA GLN A 51 -8.76 -2.54 1.84
C GLN A 51 -8.17 -3.02 3.18
N ASN A 52 -6.85 -3.17 3.25
CA ASN A 52 -6.12 -3.58 4.46
C ASN A 52 -6.70 -4.85 5.14
N CYS A 53 -7.13 -5.86 4.36
CA CYS A 53 -7.71 -7.08 4.91
C CYS A 53 -6.60 -8.04 5.39
N GLU A 54 -6.68 -8.47 6.65
CA GLU A 54 -5.68 -9.31 7.32
C GLU A 54 -5.86 -10.82 7.11
N PHE A 55 -6.93 -11.24 6.43
CA PHE A 55 -7.28 -12.66 6.32
C PHE A 55 -7.94 -13.01 4.98
N ASP A 56 -7.97 -14.29 4.68
CA ASP A 56 -8.66 -14.82 3.49
C ASP A 56 -10.01 -15.40 3.87
N HIS A 57 -11.02 -15.07 3.07
CA HIS A 57 -12.36 -15.63 3.18
C HIS A 57 -13.10 -15.56 1.84
N PRO A 58 -13.90 -16.59 1.42
CA PRO A 58 -14.60 -16.59 0.12
C PRO A 58 -15.56 -15.41 -0.10
N MET A 59 -16.08 -14.80 0.96
CA MET A 59 -16.92 -13.60 0.89
C MET A 59 -16.13 -12.29 0.84
N VAL A 60 -14.81 -12.33 0.96
CA VAL A 60 -13.97 -11.12 1.03
C VAL A 60 -13.05 -11.07 -0.18
N LYS A 61 -13.16 -10.01 -0.95
CA LYS A 61 -12.24 -9.64 -2.03
C LYS A 61 -11.37 -8.50 -1.53
N LYS A 62 -10.06 -8.70 -1.54
CA LYS A 62 -9.12 -7.66 -1.11
C LYS A 62 -8.99 -6.59 -2.18
N LEU A 63 -9.02 -5.33 -1.77
CA LEU A 63 -8.85 -4.16 -2.63
C LEU A 63 -7.52 -3.47 -2.36
N PRO A 64 -6.87 -2.92 -3.40
CA PRO A 64 -5.73 -2.05 -3.25
C PRO A 64 -6.10 -0.76 -2.52
N LEU A 65 -5.16 -0.21 -1.74
CA LEU A 65 -5.33 1.10 -1.11
C LEU A 65 -5.36 2.23 -2.16
N GLY A 66 -4.56 2.10 -3.20
CA GLY A 66 -4.51 3.08 -4.30
C GLY A 66 -3.74 4.35 -3.95
N PHE A 67 -4.20 5.49 -4.48
CA PHE A 67 -3.54 6.77 -4.38
C PHE A 67 -4.16 7.68 -3.32
N PRO A 68 -3.40 8.64 -2.77
CA PRO A 68 -3.96 9.69 -1.93
C PRO A 68 -4.81 10.65 -2.79
N ASP A 69 -5.87 11.19 -2.19
CA ASP A 69 -6.78 12.10 -2.86
C ASP A 69 -6.04 13.30 -3.47
N GLY A 70 -6.22 13.50 -4.77
CA GLY A 70 -5.67 14.63 -5.52
C GLY A 70 -4.15 14.69 -5.66
N LYS A 71 -3.42 13.64 -5.23
CA LYS A 71 -1.94 13.60 -5.28
C LYS A 71 -1.42 12.35 -5.95
N VAL A 72 -1.77 12.17 -7.22
CA VAL A 72 -1.19 11.11 -8.05
C VAL A 72 0.09 11.63 -8.68
N PRO A 73 1.25 10.94 -8.53
CA PRO A 73 2.48 11.36 -9.18
C PRO A 73 2.30 11.39 -10.70
N ARG A 74 2.81 12.44 -11.35
CA ARG A 74 2.77 12.52 -12.81
C ARG A 74 3.68 11.44 -13.38
N ARG A 75 3.11 10.52 -14.15
CA ARG A 75 3.87 9.51 -14.89
C ARG A 75 4.57 10.16 -16.08
N THR A 76 5.89 10.04 -16.16
CA THR A 76 6.71 10.59 -17.25
C THR A 76 7.21 9.44 -18.13
N THR A 77 6.68 9.35 -19.35
CA THR A 77 7.08 8.32 -20.32
C THR A 77 8.51 8.57 -20.81
N GLY A 78 9.31 7.52 -20.91
CA GLY A 78 10.70 7.61 -21.40
C GLY A 78 11.69 8.24 -20.41
N GLN A 79 11.29 8.50 -19.18
CA GLN A 79 12.20 8.99 -18.15
C GLN A 79 13.29 7.95 -17.85
N LYS A 80 14.54 8.40 -17.86
CA LYS A 80 15.68 7.55 -17.48
C LYS A 80 15.57 7.16 -16.00
N LYS A 81 15.64 5.86 -15.72
CA LYS A 81 15.66 5.30 -14.35
C LYS A 81 17.12 5.26 -13.85
N ASP A 82 17.65 6.37 -13.37
CA ASP A 82 19.03 6.50 -12.92
C ASP A 82 19.21 6.44 -11.40
N ILE A 83 18.13 6.41 -10.63
CA ILE A 83 18.15 6.14 -9.18
C ILE A 83 17.90 4.64 -8.99
N LEU A 84 18.89 3.89 -8.49
CA LEU A 84 18.74 2.45 -8.30
C LEU A 84 17.70 2.14 -7.24
N CYS A 85 17.79 2.73 -6.05
CA CYS A 85 16.84 2.55 -4.95
C CYS A 85 16.48 3.90 -4.35
N TYR A 86 15.19 4.17 -4.21
CA TYR A 86 14.69 5.40 -3.61
C TYR A 86 13.94 5.13 -2.31
N VAL A 87 14.24 5.93 -1.31
CA VAL A 87 13.65 5.87 0.03
C VAL A 87 13.17 7.25 0.43
N ASN A 88 11.86 7.38 0.61
CA ASN A 88 11.24 8.60 1.15
C ASN A 88 10.13 8.18 2.12
N LEU A 89 10.38 8.26 3.41
CA LEU A 89 9.53 7.74 4.47
C LEU A 89 9.09 8.86 5.41
N GLY A 90 7.82 8.89 5.75
CA GLY A 90 7.31 9.69 6.87
C GLY A 90 7.79 9.10 8.19
N LEU A 91 8.77 9.72 8.84
CA LEU A 91 9.32 9.29 10.13
C LEU A 91 8.57 9.90 11.31
N TYR A 92 7.87 11.00 11.09
CA TYR A 92 7.25 11.81 12.12
C TYR A 92 5.73 11.66 12.13
N ASN A 93 5.24 10.80 13.01
CA ASN A 93 3.85 10.81 13.44
C ASN A 93 3.82 10.75 14.97
N ASP A 94 3.94 11.93 15.59
CA ASP A 94 4.06 12.08 17.04
C ASP A 94 2.76 11.84 17.82
N ARG A 95 1.67 11.49 17.16
CA ARG A 95 0.36 11.68 17.78
C ARG A 95 -0.26 10.46 18.45
N GLU A 96 0.19 9.21 18.21
CA GLU A 96 -0.44 8.06 18.86
C GLU A 96 0.48 6.85 19.05
N LEU A 97 0.43 6.27 20.25
CA LEU A 97 1.15 5.05 20.67
C LEU A 97 0.87 3.83 19.77
N LYS A 98 -0.32 3.73 19.18
CA LYS A 98 -0.70 2.63 18.27
C LYS A 98 0.17 2.54 17.03
N PHE A 99 0.90 3.61 16.68
CA PHE A 99 1.81 3.67 15.54
C PHE A 99 3.28 3.48 15.90
N ALA A 100 3.59 3.20 17.16
CA ALA A 100 4.97 3.06 17.64
C ALA A 100 5.73 1.96 16.89
N MET A 101 5.06 0.85 16.56
CA MET A 101 5.68 -0.26 15.84
C MET A 101 5.99 0.11 14.38
N SER A 102 5.08 0.73 13.67
CA SER A 102 5.31 1.24 12.30
C SER A 102 6.42 2.28 12.27
N ARG A 103 6.46 3.18 13.25
CA ARG A 103 7.54 4.17 13.41
C ARG A 103 8.90 3.49 13.62
N SER A 104 8.99 2.47 14.48
CA SER A 104 10.24 1.75 14.72
C SER A 104 10.73 1.01 13.48
N ILE A 105 9.83 0.42 12.68
CA ILE A 105 10.15 -0.22 11.42
C ILE A 105 10.69 0.82 10.42
N ARG A 106 9.98 1.93 10.22
CA ARG A 106 10.38 2.97 9.27
C ARG A 106 11.70 3.64 9.65
N GLN A 107 11.94 3.88 10.94
CA GLN A 107 13.21 4.42 11.41
C GLN A 107 14.36 3.46 11.12
N ARG A 108 14.21 2.17 11.41
CA ARG A 108 15.22 1.15 11.12
C ARG A 108 15.51 1.02 9.62
N VAL A 109 14.47 1.03 8.80
CA VAL A 109 14.59 1.03 7.34
C VAL A 109 15.33 2.27 6.85
N TYR A 110 14.98 3.45 7.35
CA TYR A 110 15.66 4.70 7.02
C TYR A 110 17.15 4.63 7.40
N ASP A 111 17.46 4.21 8.62
CA ASP A 111 18.83 4.12 9.13
C ASP A 111 19.67 3.12 8.32
N TYR A 112 19.07 2.02 7.89
CA TYR A 112 19.75 1.04 7.04
C TYR A 112 20.12 1.62 5.67
N PHE A 113 19.16 2.23 4.97
CA PHE A 113 19.37 2.68 3.60
C PHE A 113 20.19 3.96 3.49
N ARG A 114 20.12 4.86 4.48
CA ARG A 114 20.90 6.13 4.46
C ARG A 114 22.41 5.91 4.39
N GLU A 115 22.89 4.77 4.81
CA GLU A 115 24.32 4.40 4.77
C GLU A 115 24.74 3.70 3.48
N LYS A 116 23.81 3.47 2.56
CA LYS A 116 24.08 2.75 1.32
C LYS A 116 24.35 3.72 0.17
N PRO A 117 25.56 3.68 -0.44
CA PRO A 117 25.93 4.62 -1.52
C PRO A 117 25.10 4.44 -2.80
N TRP A 118 24.41 3.31 -2.95
CA TRP A 118 23.54 3.00 -4.07
C TRP A 118 22.06 3.38 -3.83
N ALA A 119 21.70 3.86 -2.64
CA ALA A 119 20.36 4.32 -2.32
C ALA A 119 20.30 5.86 -2.29
N THR A 120 19.21 6.41 -2.79
CA THR A 120 18.87 7.83 -2.63
C THR A 120 17.82 7.93 -1.52
N VAL A 121 18.18 8.55 -0.41
CA VAL A 121 17.34 8.64 0.78
C VAL A 121 17.04 10.11 1.07
N ASP A 122 15.77 10.47 1.13
CA ASP A 122 15.37 11.83 1.48
C ASP A 122 14.84 11.90 2.92
N GLU A 123 15.13 13.02 3.55
CA GLU A 123 14.43 13.40 4.77
C GLU A 123 13.04 13.96 4.42
N THR A 124 12.03 13.54 5.15
CA THR A 124 10.67 14.06 4.96
C THR A 124 10.42 15.24 5.93
N PRO A 125 9.57 16.19 5.54
CA PRO A 125 8.83 16.31 4.28
C PRO A 125 9.66 16.97 3.16
N ILE A 126 9.48 16.51 1.92
CA ILE A 126 9.96 17.20 0.71
C ILE A 126 8.76 17.66 -0.14
N PRO A 127 8.91 18.68 -1.01
CA PRO A 127 7.85 19.09 -1.92
C PRO A 127 7.36 17.95 -2.82
N PHE A 128 6.06 17.89 -3.09
CA PHE A 128 5.46 16.79 -3.87
C PHE A 128 6.03 16.70 -5.29
N GLU A 129 6.34 17.83 -5.92
CA GLU A 129 6.94 17.90 -7.25
C GLU A 129 8.33 17.25 -7.27
N GLU A 130 9.16 17.55 -6.27
CA GLU A 130 10.50 16.97 -6.11
C GLU A 130 10.42 15.46 -5.85
N PHE A 131 9.51 15.06 -4.96
CA PHE A 131 9.20 13.65 -4.71
C PHE A 131 8.79 12.93 -5.98
N SER A 132 7.84 13.48 -6.75
CA SER A 132 7.34 12.91 -8.00
C SER A 132 8.45 12.77 -9.05
N GLU A 133 9.35 13.75 -9.17
CA GLU A 133 10.50 13.69 -10.07
C GLU A 133 11.45 12.53 -9.68
N LYS A 134 11.87 12.44 -8.42
CA LYS A 134 12.75 11.37 -7.93
C LYS A 134 12.10 10.00 -8.09
N LEU A 135 10.80 9.90 -7.80
CA LEU A 135 10.04 8.67 -7.94
C LEU A 135 10.04 8.17 -9.41
N ASN A 136 9.85 9.09 -10.38
CA ASN A 136 9.92 8.76 -11.81
C ASN A 136 11.30 8.26 -12.24
N ARG A 137 12.37 8.71 -11.59
CA ARG A 137 13.75 8.29 -11.85
C ARG A 137 14.15 7.00 -11.13
N ALA A 138 13.38 6.55 -10.16
CA ALA A 138 13.69 5.36 -9.37
C ALA A 138 13.45 4.07 -10.14
N GLN A 139 14.35 3.10 -9.99
CA GLN A 139 14.16 1.71 -10.43
C GLN A 139 13.37 0.93 -9.37
N TYR A 140 13.76 1.08 -8.11
CA TYR A 140 13.13 0.46 -6.95
C TYR A 140 12.76 1.52 -5.92
N VAL A 141 11.68 1.26 -5.18
CA VAL A 141 11.22 2.15 -4.12
C VAL A 141 10.87 1.33 -2.88
N VAL A 142 11.40 1.73 -1.74
CA VAL A 142 11.16 1.05 -0.46
C VAL A 142 9.81 1.45 0.10
N CYS A 143 8.93 0.46 0.32
CA CYS A 143 7.53 0.64 0.68
C CYS A 143 7.18 -0.11 1.98
N PRO A 144 7.70 0.31 3.15
CA PRO A 144 7.38 -0.34 4.41
C PRO A 144 5.92 -0.05 4.82
N VAL A 145 5.35 -0.94 5.60
CA VAL A 145 4.02 -0.77 6.20
C VAL A 145 3.89 0.59 6.90
N GLY A 146 2.67 1.13 6.85
CA GLY A 146 2.33 2.42 7.44
C GLY A 146 1.39 2.27 8.63
N PHE A 147 0.31 3.02 8.62
CA PHE A 147 -0.79 2.85 9.57
C PHE A 147 -1.55 1.54 9.31
N GLY A 148 -1.71 1.17 8.04
CA GLY A 148 -2.22 -0.11 7.61
C GLY A 148 -1.10 -1.01 7.07
N LEU A 149 -1.48 -2.24 6.68
CA LEU A 149 -0.60 -3.20 6.03
C LEU A 149 -0.20 -2.74 4.62
N ASP A 150 -1.12 -2.04 3.96
CA ASP A 150 -0.94 -1.47 2.64
C ASP A 150 -0.54 0.00 2.71
N THR A 151 0.17 0.49 1.71
CA THR A 151 0.65 1.88 1.68
C THR A 151 0.48 2.51 0.29
N MET A 152 0.07 3.78 0.25
CA MET A 152 -0.05 4.55 -0.98
C MET A 152 1.26 4.62 -1.76
N ARG A 153 2.42 4.64 -1.07
CA ARG A 153 3.76 4.63 -1.67
C ARG A 153 3.98 3.45 -2.61
N PHE A 154 3.38 2.31 -2.32
CA PHE A 154 3.42 1.13 -3.17
C PHE A 154 2.83 1.43 -4.56
N TYR A 155 1.61 1.99 -4.58
CA TYR A 155 0.90 2.29 -5.83
C TYR A 155 1.51 3.46 -6.59
N GLU A 156 1.94 4.50 -5.89
CA GLU A 156 2.68 5.61 -6.48
C GLU A 156 3.94 5.12 -7.21
N SER A 157 4.66 4.17 -6.61
CA SER A 157 5.87 3.57 -7.19
C SER A 157 5.56 2.74 -8.43
N ALA A 158 4.62 1.83 -8.32
CA ALA A 158 4.19 0.99 -9.43
C ALA A 158 3.65 1.81 -10.60
N TRP A 159 2.87 2.86 -10.32
CA TRP A 159 2.30 3.78 -11.31
C TRP A 159 3.35 4.43 -12.21
N VAL A 160 4.45 4.89 -11.64
CA VAL A 160 5.53 5.50 -12.44
C VAL A 160 6.50 4.46 -13.04
N GLY A 161 6.21 3.18 -12.91
CA GLY A 161 7.03 2.09 -13.43
C GLY A 161 8.30 1.83 -12.62
N ALA A 162 8.32 2.19 -11.34
CA ALA A 162 9.30 1.69 -10.39
C ALA A 162 8.80 0.37 -9.76
N THR A 163 9.73 -0.49 -9.34
CA THR A 163 9.40 -1.72 -8.63
C THR A 163 9.31 -1.45 -7.13
N PRO A 164 8.13 -1.60 -6.49
CA PRO A 164 8.01 -1.51 -5.05
C PRO A 164 8.81 -2.61 -4.35
N ILE A 165 9.52 -2.30 -3.26
CA ILE A 165 10.13 -3.28 -2.37
C ILE A 165 9.26 -3.35 -1.12
N VAL A 166 8.79 -4.54 -0.78
CA VAL A 166 7.92 -4.79 0.39
C VAL A 166 8.43 -5.99 1.18
N THR A 167 8.01 -6.09 2.44
CA THR A 167 8.16 -7.31 3.25
C THR A 167 6.84 -8.06 3.32
N HIS A 168 6.88 -9.29 3.80
CA HIS A 168 5.68 -10.09 4.03
C HIS A 168 4.74 -9.41 5.03
N SER A 169 3.52 -9.09 4.59
CA SER A 169 2.48 -8.41 5.37
C SER A 169 1.13 -9.12 5.30
N GLY A 170 1.01 -10.15 4.45
CA GLY A 170 -0.24 -10.88 4.21
C GLY A 170 -1.11 -10.30 3.08
N ILE A 171 -0.75 -9.16 2.49
CA ILE A 171 -1.47 -8.60 1.32
C ILE A 171 -0.70 -8.82 0.01
N GLU A 172 0.58 -9.12 0.06
CA GLU A 172 1.46 -9.29 -1.10
C GLU A 172 1.01 -10.41 -2.03
N GLY A 173 0.41 -11.46 -1.49
CA GLY A 173 -0.06 -12.61 -2.26
C GLY A 173 -1.28 -12.35 -3.13
N ASP A 174 -2.14 -11.40 -2.76
CA ASP A 174 -3.42 -11.16 -3.43
C ASP A 174 -3.44 -9.85 -4.20
N VAL A 175 -3.13 -8.74 -3.52
CA VAL A 175 -3.21 -7.41 -4.10
C VAL A 175 -1.89 -7.00 -4.73
N HIS A 176 -0.81 -7.10 -3.98
CA HIS A 176 0.49 -6.61 -4.45
C HIS A 176 1.05 -7.44 -5.61
N ARG A 177 0.73 -8.73 -5.69
CA ARG A 177 1.17 -9.63 -6.76
C ARG A 177 0.93 -9.08 -8.16
N GLU A 178 -0.21 -8.44 -8.39
CA GLU A 178 -0.59 -7.89 -9.70
C GLU A 178 0.33 -6.74 -10.13
N PHE A 179 1.05 -6.13 -9.17
CA PHE A 179 1.99 -5.03 -9.41
C PHE A 179 3.46 -5.47 -9.51
N ASN A 180 3.75 -6.77 -9.42
CA ASN A 180 5.10 -7.34 -9.50
C ASN A 180 6.13 -6.70 -8.55
N PRO A 181 5.89 -6.64 -7.22
CA PRO A 181 6.85 -6.10 -6.27
C PRO A 181 8.06 -7.03 -6.09
N LEU A 182 9.17 -6.45 -5.60
CA LEU A 182 10.22 -7.23 -4.99
C LEU A 182 9.85 -7.50 -3.52
N VAL A 183 9.54 -8.76 -3.19
CA VAL A 183 9.22 -9.17 -1.82
C VAL A 183 10.47 -9.72 -1.15
N VAL A 184 10.78 -9.22 0.05
CA VAL A 184 11.94 -9.62 0.86
C VAL A 184 11.48 -10.01 2.27
N ASP A 185 12.27 -10.84 2.97
CA ASP A 185 11.97 -11.21 4.36
C ASP A 185 12.22 -10.01 5.29
N SER A 186 13.29 -9.26 5.03
CA SER A 186 13.63 -8.03 5.72
C SER A 186 14.15 -6.98 4.75
N PHE A 187 13.94 -5.69 5.03
CA PHE A 187 14.53 -4.62 4.24
C PHE A 187 16.06 -4.60 4.31
N GLU A 188 16.65 -5.16 5.36
CA GLU A 188 18.08 -5.35 5.52
C GLU A 188 18.68 -6.41 4.57
N ASP A 189 17.83 -7.25 3.96
CA ASP A 189 18.25 -8.23 2.94
C ASP A 189 18.42 -7.59 1.55
N VAL A 190 17.96 -6.35 1.37
CA VAL A 190 18.10 -5.61 0.12
C VAL A 190 19.55 -5.17 -0.07
N THR A 191 20.19 -5.72 -1.08
CA THR A 191 21.56 -5.40 -1.47
C THR A 191 21.61 -4.79 -2.87
N GLU A 192 22.72 -4.10 -3.18
CA GLU A 192 22.93 -3.59 -4.54
C GLU A 192 22.93 -4.71 -5.59
N GLU A 193 23.54 -5.84 -5.26
CA GLU A 193 23.59 -7.01 -6.13
C GLU A 193 22.20 -7.56 -6.41
N LEU A 194 21.37 -7.74 -5.37
CA LEU A 194 19.98 -8.17 -5.53
C LEU A 194 19.23 -7.25 -6.48
N LEU A 195 19.32 -5.93 -6.28
CA LEU A 195 18.60 -4.95 -7.11
C LEU A 195 19.09 -4.93 -8.57
N ARG A 196 20.37 -5.16 -8.81
CA ARG A 196 20.94 -5.17 -10.16
C ARG A 196 20.67 -6.47 -10.92
N THR A 197 20.45 -7.59 -10.22
CA THR A 197 20.20 -8.91 -10.81
C THR A 197 18.72 -9.27 -10.90
N HIS A 198 17.85 -8.64 -10.10
CA HIS A 198 16.43 -8.89 -10.12
C HIS A 198 15.79 -8.44 -11.43
N GLU A 199 15.03 -9.34 -12.07
CA GLU A 199 14.26 -9.04 -13.28
C GLU A 199 13.03 -8.18 -12.92
N ARG A 200 13.08 -6.91 -13.29
CA ARG A 200 11.97 -5.98 -13.05
C ARG A 200 10.85 -6.18 -14.07
N ARG A 201 9.62 -6.20 -13.58
CA ARG A 201 8.41 -6.20 -14.41
C ARG A 201 7.52 -5.03 -14.01
N VAL A 202 7.10 -4.26 -14.99
CA VAL A 202 6.19 -3.12 -14.76
C VAL A 202 4.77 -3.65 -14.79
N ALA A 203 3.94 -3.18 -13.87
CA ALA A 203 2.51 -3.49 -13.83
C ALA A 203 1.79 -2.99 -15.10
N GLY A 204 0.78 -3.71 -15.55
CA GLY A 204 -0.14 -3.25 -16.60
C GLY A 204 -0.95 -2.04 -16.15
N ASP A 205 -1.42 -1.23 -17.10
CA ASP A 205 -2.22 -0.06 -16.75
C ASP A 205 -3.61 -0.45 -16.21
N ASP A 206 -4.12 -1.59 -16.58
CA ASP A 206 -5.42 -2.14 -16.17
C ASP A 206 -5.54 -2.39 -14.67
N VAL A 207 -4.45 -2.76 -14.00
CA VAL A 207 -4.47 -3.00 -12.54
C VAL A 207 -4.67 -1.71 -11.71
N PHE A 208 -4.60 -0.55 -12.34
CA PHE A 208 -4.92 0.74 -11.70
C PHE A 208 -6.38 1.15 -11.87
N GLU A 209 -7.17 0.38 -12.65
CA GLU A 209 -8.58 0.65 -12.88
C GLU A 209 -9.45 -0.09 -11.86
N VAL A 210 -10.48 0.58 -11.34
CA VAL A 210 -11.40 0.01 -10.34
C VAL A 210 -12.08 -1.25 -10.87
N ASP A 211 -12.44 -1.28 -12.14
CA ASP A 211 -13.14 -2.41 -12.79
C ASP A 211 -12.31 -3.71 -12.80
N PHE A 212 -10.98 -3.61 -12.69
CA PHE A 212 -10.13 -4.78 -12.56
C PHE A 212 -10.39 -5.53 -11.26
N TRP A 213 -10.65 -4.81 -10.17
CA TRP A 213 -10.78 -5.34 -8.81
C TRP A 213 -12.20 -5.73 -8.41
N LEU A 214 -13.21 -5.23 -9.14
CA LEU A 214 -14.63 -5.49 -8.83
C LEU A 214 -15.22 -6.68 -9.62
N LYS A 215 -14.38 -7.47 -10.29
CA LYS A 215 -14.78 -8.66 -11.06
C LYS A 215 -15.13 -9.90 -10.23
#